data_8a8134758b37a970db3bf921b03bdffd
#
_entry.id   8a8134758b37a970db3bf921b03bdffd
#
_cell.length_a   1.000
_cell.length_b   1.000
_cell.length_c   1.000
_cell.angle_alpha   90.00
_cell.angle_beta   90.00
_cell.angle_gamma   90.00
#
_symmetry.space_group_name_H-M   'P 1'
#
loop_
_entity.id
_entity.type
_entity.pdbx_description
1 polymer ?
#
loop_
_entity_poly.entity_id
_entity_poly.type
_entity_poly.pdbx_seq_one_letter_code
_entity_poly.pdbx_strand_id
1 'polypeptide(L)'
;MKQSSIIQQILLIVAILCSSLSYGHTRYPEKIKCPIDGKKFTIYATGSYTTSNTLSDFQKQGAIGDLYESYVNSCPKCHYCGYQSDFDTTFNKTTIQEVLKILEPYKKSKMTDVLENEIAVKVHQYFKRENDDIANLYLVASYFLKGDTSQVSKRKMLQLNCATYLTKAIEDKEYDKEETYATINYLIGELYRRVGDFDNAIKYYDFAINDENKNDWLLELATKQKELAVNKDDDNSI
;
A
#
# COMPACT_ATOMS: atom_id res chain seq x y z
N MET A 1 42.80 -25.30 -30.80
CA MET A 1 41.53 -24.69 -31.22
C MET A 1 40.30 -25.08 -30.39
N LYS A 2 40.12 -26.33 -29.91
CA LYS A 2 38.94 -26.73 -29.10
C LYS A 2 38.88 -26.10 -27.69
N GLN A 3 40.00 -25.83 -27.06
CA GLN A 3 40.07 -25.29 -25.69
C GLN A 3 39.58 -23.82 -25.62
N SER A 4 39.86 -23.01 -26.64
CA SER A 4 39.41 -21.59 -26.74
C SER A 4 37.88 -21.49 -26.85
N SER A 5 37.23 -22.43 -27.53
CA SER A 5 35.77 -22.46 -27.67
C SER A 5 35.04 -22.78 -26.38
N ILE A 6 35.58 -23.70 -25.55
CA ILE A 6 35.00 -24.08 -24.27
C ILE A 6 35.07 -22.90 -23.25
N ILE A 7 36.22 -22.21 -23.21
CA ILE A 7 36.40 -21.03 -22.34
C ILE A 7 35.41 -19.90 -22.74
N GLN A 8 35.22 -19.67 -24.03
CA GLN A 8 34.25 -18.67 -24.51
C GLN A 8 32.78 -19.04 -24.14
N GLN A 9 32.44 -20.32 -24.24
CA GLN A 9 31.11 -20.77 -23.82
C GLN A 9 30.88 -20.65 -22.31
N ILE A 10 31.88 -20.96 -21.50
CA ILE A 10 31.81 -20.79 -20.02
C ILE A 10 31.67 -19.30 -19.67
N LEU A 11 32.44 -18.42 -20.29
CA LEU A 11 32.34 -16.96 -20.08
C LEU A 11 30.98 -16.41 -20.49
N LEU A 12 30.41 -16.90 -21.57
CA LEU A 12 29.05 -16.50 -21.99
C LEU A 12 27.98 -16.96 -21.00
N ILE A 13 28.07 -18.18 -20.49
CA ILE A 13 27.15 -18.71 -19.48
C ILE A 13 27.28 -17.92 -18.17
N VAL A 14 28.50 -17.58 -17.73
CA VAL A 14 28.75 -16.76 -16.53
C VAL A 14 28.21 -15.36 -16.74
N ALA A 15 28.37 -14.75 -17.91
CA ALA A 15 27.82 -13.42 -18.23
C ALA A 15 26.28 -13.43 -18.21
N ILE A 16 25.64 -14.48 -18.74
CA ILE A 16 24.18 -14.64 -18.70
C ILE A 16 23.68 -14.86 -17.25
N LEU A 17 24.37 -15.64 -16.45
CA LEU A 17 24.05 -15.85 -15.03
C LEU A 17 24.26 -14.57 -14.20
N CYS A 18 25.26 -13.77 -14.50
CA CYS A 18 25.48 -12.48 -13.80
C CYS A 18 24.46 -11.42 -14.21
N SER A 19 23.96 -11.42 -15.44
CA SER A 19 22.94 -10.46 -15.89
C SER A 19 21.56 -10.68 -15.24
N SER A 20 21.26 -11.92 -14.82
CA SER A 20 20.01 -12.23 -14.11
C SER A 20 19.99 -11.79 -12.63
N LEU A 21 21.13 -11.33 -12.08
CA LEU A 21 21.25 -10.87 -10.70
C LEU A 21 21.00 -9.35 -10.52
N SER A 22 20.66 -8.63 -11.60
CA SER A 22 20.53 -7.17 -11.57
C SER A 22 19.13 -6.65 -11.20
N TYR A 23 18.17 -7.52 -10.87
CA TYR A 23 16.84 -7.12 -10.42
C TYR A 23 16.81 -7.13 -8.88
N GLY A 24 17.20 -6.02 -8.27
CA GLY A 24 17.38 -5.94 -6.83
C GLY A 24 16.33 -5.07 -6.14
N HIS A 25 15.65 -5.66 -5.16
CA HIS A 25 15.08 -4.91 -4.05
C HIS A 25 16.21 -4.77 -3.01
N THR A 26 16.66 -3.56 -2.75
CA THR A 26 17.65 -3.30 -1.70
C THR A 26 16.99 -2.75 -0.45
N ARG A 27 17.30 -3.35 0.69
CA ARG A 27 16.90 -2.87 2.02
C ARG A 27 18.14 -2.56 2.83
N TYR A 28 18.07 -1.54 3.66
CA TYR A 28 19.13 -1.21 4.61
C TYR A 28 18.59 -1.10 6.04
N PRO A 29 19.36 -1.55 7.03
CA PRO A 29 18.95 -1.48 8.43
C PRO A 29 19.03 -0.02 8.92
N GLU A 30 17.97 0.43 9.59
CA GLU A 30 17.91 1.72 10.23
C GLU A 30 17.49 1.57 11.69
N LYS A 31 18.19 2.29 12.60
CA LYS A 31 17.90 2.28 14.03
C LYS A 31 16.94 3.40 14.37
N ILE A 32 15.78 3.05 14.85
CA ILE A 32 14.75 3.99 15.30
C ILE A 32 14.44 3.81 16.78
N LYS A 33 13.72 4.77 17.35
CA LYS A 33 13.28 4.75 18.75
C LYS A 33 11.77 4.94 18.80
N CYS A 34 11.09 4.05 19.53
CA CYS A 34 9.65 4.18 19.76
C CYS A 34 9.33 5.45 20.56
N PRO A 35 8.43 6.33 20.08
CA PRO A 35 8.05 7.56 20.78
C PRO A 35 7.16 7.29 22.02
N ILE A 36 6.60 6.07 22.14
CA ILE A 36 5.69 5.68 23.23
C ILE A 36 6.44 5.11 24.43
N ASP A 37 7.33 4.14 24.22
CA ASP A 37 8.00 3.41 25.30
C ASP A 37 9.52 3.55 25.32
N GLY A 38 10.08 4.28 24.36
CA GLY A 38 11.51 4.55 24.26
C GLY A 38 12.35 3.36 23.78
N LYS A 39 11.75 2.23 23.39
CA LYS A 39 12.44 1.06 22.88
C LYS A 39 13.19 1.42 21.61
N LYS A 40 14.50 1.14 21.58
CA LYS A 40 15.32 1.20 20.37
C LYS A 40 15.25 -0.14 19.66
N PHE A 41 15.05 -0.13 18.35
CA PHE A 41 15.01 -1.32 17.50
C PHE A 41 15.45 -0.99 16.08
N THR A 42 15.62 -2.01 15.26
CA THR A 42 16.04 -1.87 13.86
C THR A 42 14.87 -2.17 12.94
N ILE A 43 14.64 -1.30 11.98
CA ILE A 43 13.74 -1.52 10.84
C ILE A 43 14.56 -1.75 9.57
N TYR A 44 13.92 -2.20 8.51
CA TYR A 44 14.56 -2.34 7.20
C TYR A 44 13.86 -1.43 6.21
N ALA A 45 14.49 -0.27 5.96
CA ALA A 45 13.99 0.70 5.00
C ALA A 45 14.31 0.25 3.56
N THR A 46 13.40 0.54 2.63
CA THR A 46 13.61 0.26 1.20
C THR A 46 14.57 1.28 0.60
N GLY A 47 15.69 0.82 0.07
CA GLY A 47 16.67 1.66 -0.63
C GLY A 47 16.36 1.77 -2.13
N SER A 48 15.99 0.65 -2.75
CA SER A 48 15.54 0.62 -4.15
C SER A 48 14.55 -0.52 -4.36
N TYR A 49 13.65 -0.33 -5.31
CA TYR A 49 12.64 -1.31 -5.66
C TYR A 49 12.38 -1.29 -7.16
N THR A 50 12.41 -2.45 -7.80
CA THR A 50 12.10 -2.58 -9.21
C THR A 50 10.67 -3.06 -9.37
N THR A 51 9.82 -2.22 -9.93
CA THR A 51 8.44 -2.57 -10.28
C THR A 51 8.41 -3.35 -11.59
N SER A 52 7.86 -4.55 -11.58
CA SER A 52 7.63 -5.37 -12.78
C SER A 52 6.27 -5.11 -13.41
N ASN A 53 5.27 -4.77 -12.57
CA ASN A 53 3.91 -4.49 -12.98
C ASN A 53 3.22 -3.55 -11.98
N THR A 54 2.14 -2.90 -12.42
CA THR A 54 1.21 -2.16 -11.54
C THR A 54 -0.20 -2.63 -11.86
N LEU A 55 -0.91 -3.11 -10.84
CA LEU A 55 -2.29 -3.54 -10.99
C LEU A 55 -3.24 -2.34 -11.10
N SER A 56 -4.49 -2.59 -11.51
CA SER A 56 -5.50 -1.55 -11.72
C SER A 56 -5.87 -0.77 -10.44
N ASP A 57 -5.63 -1.32 -9.25
CA ASP A 57 -5.76 -0.61 -7.97
C ASP A 57 -4.46 0.04 -7.50
N PHE A 58 -3.52 0.26 -8.40
CA PHE A 58 -2.21 0.86 -8.19
C PHE A 58 -1.24 0.05 -7.31
N GLN A 59 -1.56 -1.20 -6.98
CA GLN A 59 -0.59 -2.07 -6.33
C GLN A 59 0.61 -2.31 -7.23
N LYS A 60 1.77 -1.87 -6.79
CA LYS A 60 3.05 -2.16 -7.46
C LYS A 60 3.49 -3.59 -7.13
N GLN A 61 3.78 -4.36 -8.17
CA GLN A 61 4.34 -5.69 -8.03
C GLN A 61 5.84 -5.65 -8.31
N GLY A 62 6.64 -6.15 -7.37
CA GLY A 62 8.08 -6.22 -7.53
C GLY A 62 8.54 -7.42 -8.34
N ALA A 63 9.69 -7.29 -8.95
CA ALA A 63 10.39 -8.43 -9.54
C ALA A 63 10.87 -9.40 -8.45
N ILE A 64 11.24 -8.88 -7.28
CA ILE A 64 11.66 -9.65 -6.09
C ILE A 64 11.19 -8.91 -4.83
N GLY A 65 10.51 -9.62 -3.92
CA GLY A 65 10.03 -9.10 -2.65
C GLY A 65 8.79 -8.21 -2.76
N ASP A 66 8.31 -7.74 -1.62
CA ASP A 66 7.16 -6.86 -1.53
C ASP A 66 7.60 -5.46 -1.05
N LEU A 67 7.21 -4.42 -1.78
CA LEU A 67 7.47 -3.03 -1.43
C LEU A 67 6.80 -2.66 -0.09
N TYR A 68 5.60 -3.17 0.12
CA TYR A 68 4.71 -2.75 1.20
C TYR A 68 5.08 -3.31 2.57
N GLU A 69 5.87 -4.39 2.67
CA GLU A 69 6.38 -4.94 3.95
C GLU A 69 7.18 -3.94 4.80
N SER A 70 7.73 -2.87 4.20
CA SER A 70 8.47 -1.82 4.90
C SER A 70 7.68 -0.51 5.05
N TYR A 71 6.41 -0.50 4.64
CA TYR A 71 5.59 0.71 4.60
C TYR A 71 5.19 1.16 5.99
N VAL A 72 4.73 0.23 6.82
CA VAL A 72 4.41 0.43 8.22
C VAL A 72 5.41 -0.33 9.08
N ASN A 73 5.84 0.27 10.17
CA ASN A 73 6.75 -0.34 11.11
C ASN A 73 6.07 -0.46 12.47
N SER A 74 6.39 -1.51 13.23
CA SER A 74 5.84 -1.75 14.55
C SER A 74 6.90 -1.83 15.64
N CYS A 75 6.63 -1.19 16.80
CA CYS A 75 7.48 -1.34 17.97
C CYS A 75 7.34 -2.76 18.54
N PRO A 76 8.43 -3.53 18.68
CA PRO A 76 8.35 -4.92 19.15
C PRO A 76 7.94 -5.07 20.61
N LYS A 77 7.79 -3.95 21.36
CA LYS A 77 7.45 -3.97 22.79
C LYS A 77 6.02 -3.48 23.06
N CYS A 78 5.62 -2.34 22.49
CA CYS A 78 4.29 -1.77 22.75
C CYS A 78 3.33 -1.86 21.59
N HIS A 79 3.77 -2.34 20.41
CA HIS A 79 3.00 -2.45 19.17
C HIS A 79 2.51 -1.10 18.63
N TYR A 80 3.19 0.01 18.95
CA TYR A 80 2.96 1.26 18.24
C TYR A 80 3.35 1.08 16.78
N CYS A 81 2.41 1.39 15.88
CA CYS A 81 2.58 1.22 14.44
C CYS A 81 2.41 2.56 13.73
N GLY A 82 3.20 2.78 12.69
CA GLY A 82 3.15 3.96 11.84
C GLY A 82 4.20 3.92 10.73
N TYR A 83 4.20 4.95 9.91
CA TYR A 83 5.27 5.18 8.94
C TYR A 83 6.60 5.43 9.67
N GLN A 84 7.72 5.28 8.99
CA GLN A 84 9.04 5.55 9.58
C GLN A 84 9.10 6.95 10.22
N SER A 85 8.56 7.98 9.56
CA SER A 85 8.52 9.36 10.06
C SER A 85 7.74 9.53 11.37
N ASP A 86 6.78 8.66 11.65
CA ASP A 86 6.00 8.72 12.90
C ASP A 86 6.84 8.36 14.14
N PHE A 87 8.00 7.70 13.93
CA PHE A 87 8.95 7.38 15.01
C PHE A 87 9.92 8.53 15.35
N ASP A 88 9.98 9.57 14.52
CA ASP A 88 10.80 10.76 14.77
C ASP A 88 10.12 11.78 15.71
N THR A 89 8.91 11.47 16.16
CA THR A 89 8.08 12.33 17.00
C THR A 89 8.35 12.13 18.50
N THR A 90 8.15 13.18 19.28
CA THR A 90 8.18 13.13 20.75
C THR A 90 6.82 13.50 21.30
N PHE A 91 6.24 12.64 22.15
CA PHE A 91 4.94 12.87 22.76
C PHE A 91 5.05 13.25 24.24
N ASN A 92 4.09 14.05 24.70
CA ASN A 92 3.93 14.32 26.13
C ASN A 92 3.32 13.09 26.86
N LYS A 93 3.36 13.10 28.19
CA LYS A 93 2.88 11.97 29.02
C LYS A 93 1.41 11.62 28.80
N THR A 94 0.55 12.62 28.61
CA THR A 94 -0.88 12.42 28.37
C THR A 94 -1.12 11.70 27.05
N THR A 95 -0.51 12.18 25.96
CA THR A 95 -0.57 11.54 24.64
C THR A 95 -0.07 10.10 24.69
N ILE A 96 1.06 9.85 25.38
CA ILE A 96 1.58 8.48 25.54
C ILE A 96 0.54 7.57 26.22
N GLN A 97 -0.11 8.05 27.29
CA GLN A 97 -1.13 7.27 27.98
C GLN A 97 -2.35 6.97 27.10
N GLU A 98 -2.82 7.94 26.33
CA GLU A 98 -3.96 7.73 25.40
C GLU A 98 -3.61 6.74 24.29
N VAL A 99 -2.43 6.87 23.69
CA VAL A 99 -1.97 5.90 22.67
C VAL A 99 -1.82 4.51 23.27
N LEU A 100 -1.30 4.37 24.49
CA LEU A 100 -1.20 3.07 25.18
C LEU A 100 -2.58 2.42 25.40
N LYS A 101 -3.64 3.21 25.65
CA LYS A 101 -5.02 2.66 25.72
C LYS A 101 -5.47 2.09 24.36
N ILE A 102 -5.13 2.78 23.25
CA ILE A 102 -5.42 2.29 21.89
C ILE A 102 -4.71 0.96 21.64
N LEU A 103 -3.47 0.82 22.11
CA LEU A 103 -2.63 -0.35 21.89
C LEU A 103 -2.94 -1.53 22.84
N GLU A 104 -3.66 -1.28 23.96
CA GLU A 104 -3.96 -2.31 24.97
C GLU A 104 -4.57 -3.61 24.40
N PRO A 105 -5.56 -3.56 23.48
CA PRO A 105 -6.15 -4.77 22.90
C PRO A 105 -5.14 -5.65 22.14
N TYR A 106 -4.05 -5.06 21.65
CA TYR A 106 -3.09 -5.71 20.75
C TYR A 106 -1.85 -6.27 21.46
N LYS A 107 -1.67 -6.02 22.75
CA LYS A 107 -0.47 -6.40 23.51
C LYS A 107 -0.05 -7.88 23.41
N LYS A 108 -1.01 -8.77 23.19
CA LYS A 108 -0.77 -10.20 23.08
C LYS A 108 -0.92 -10.72 21.64
N SER A 109 -1.14 -9.85 20.67
CA SER A 109 -1.34 -10.22 19.29
C SER A 109 -0.02 -10.59 18.63
N LYS A 110 -0.07 -11.60 17.76
CA LYS A 110 1.02 -11.84 16.82
C LYS A 110 0.91 -10.77 15.73
N MET A 111 1.94 -9.97 15.58
CA MET A 111 1.97 -8.93 14.55
C MET A 111 2.04 -9.56 13.16
N THR A 112 1.26 -8.98 12.25
CA THR A 112 1.24 -9.26 10.81
C THR A 112 1.13 -7.93 10.09
N ASP A 113 1.56 -7.86 8.82
CA ASP A 113 1.51 -6.62 8.03
C ASP A 113 0.11 -6.00 8.01
N VAL A 114 -0.94 -6.83 7.89
CA VAL A 114 -2.33 -6.36 7.95
C VAL A 114 -2.64 -5.72 9.30
N LEU A 115 -2.27 -6.39 10.42
CA LEU A 115 -2.55 -5.88 11.76
C LEU A 115 -1.75 -4.61 12.06
N GLU A 116 -0.51 -4.51 11.58
CA GLU A 116 0.31 -3.31 11.72
C GLU A 116 -0.34 -2.09 11.06
N ASN A 117 -0.85 -2.27 9.84
CA ASN A 117 -1.62 -1.23 9.14
C ASN A 117 -2.91 -0.88 9.89
N GLU A 118 -3.68 -1.86 10.39
CA GLU A 118 -4.91 -1.60 11.16
C GLU A 118 -4.63 -0.85 12.48
N ILE A 119 -3.53 -1.14 13.16
CA ILE A 119 -3.12 -0.40 14.36
C ILE A 119 -2.68 1.03 13.97
N ALA A 120 -1.89 1.17 12.89
CA ALA A 120 -1.49 2.48 12.38
C ALA A 120 -2.71 3.35 12.03
N VAL A 121 -3.76 2.78 11.43
CA VAL A 121 -5.03 3.49 11.22
C VAL A 121 -5.59 4.05 12.53
N LYS A 122 -5.65 3.27 13.61
CA LYS A 122 -6.17 3.73 14.91
C LYS A 122 -5.33 4.86 15.50
N VAL A 123 -4.02 4.76 15.34
CA VAL A 123 -3.07 5.79 15.78
C VAL A 123 -3.26 7.07 14.96
N HIS A 124 -3.33 6.97 13.64
CA HIS A 124 -3.52 8.11 12.73
C HIS A 124 -4.88 8.79 12.96
N GLN A 125 -5.97 8.03 13.20
CA GLN A 125 -7.27 8.57 13.58
C GLN A 125 -7.20 9.36 14.89
N TYR A 126 -6.50 8.87 15.91
CA TYR A 126 -6.30 9.58 17.16
C TYR A 126 -5.57 10.91 16.95
N PHE A 127 -4.53 10.92 16.10
CA PHE A 127 -3.78 12.14 15.79
C PHE A 127 -4.46 13.04 14.75
N LYS A 128 -5.65 12.65 14.26
CA LYS A 128 -6.39 13.38 13.21
C LYS A 128 -5.52 13.66 11.97
N ARG A 129 -4.79 12.65 11.55
CA ARG A 129 -4.05 12.70 10.29
C ARG A 129 -5.02 12.85 9.12
N GLU A 130 -4.52 13.29 7.99
CA GLU A 130 -5.29 13.44 6.75
C GLU A 130 -6.01 12.15 6.36
N ASN A 131 -7.17 12.28 5.74
CA ASN A 131 -7.96 11.13 5.33
C ASN A 131 -7.22 10.29 4.28
N ASP A 132 -6.41 10.92 3.41
CA ASP A 132 -5.58 10.23 2.43
C ASP A 132 -4.54 9.30 3.09
N ASP A 133 -3.87 9.77 4.14
CA ASP A 133 -2.94 8.93 4.93
C ASP A 133 -3.64 7.69 5.50
N ILE A 134 -4.85 7.86 6.05
CA ILE A 134 -5.64 6.77 6.61
C ILE A 134 -6.14 5.82 5.51
N ALA A 135 -6.58 6.38 4.37
CA ALA A 135 -7.00 5.59 3.22
C ALA A 135 -5.87 4.69 2.71
N ASN A 136 -4.66 5.25 2.61
CA ASN A 136 -3.49 4.51 2.13
C ASN A 136 -3.13 3.32 3.05
N LEU A 137 -3.25 3.47 4.36
CA LEU A 137 -3.07 2.35 5.30
C LEU A 137 -4.09 1.22 5.08
N TYR A 138 -5.36 1.55 4.84
CA TYR A 138 -6.38 0.56 4.50
C TYR A 138 -6.12 -0.10 3.15
N LEU A 139 -5.68 0.68 2.16
CA LEU A 139 -5.34 0.18 0.82
C LEU A 139 -4.22 -0.85 0.90
N VAL A 140 -3.12 -0.49 1.55
CA VAL A 140 -1.95 -1.37 1.73
C VAL A 140 -2.32 -2.62 2.53
N ALA A 141 -3.10 -2.49 3.60
CA ALA A 141 -3.59 -3.66 4.34
C ALA A 141 -4.40 -4.62 3.45
N SER A 142 -5.18 -4.10 2.49
CA SER A 142 -5.95 -4.91 1.55
C SER A 142 -5.07 -5.68 0.56
N TYR A 143 -3.91 -5.11 0.18
CA TYR A 143 -2.97 -5.75 -0.72
C TYR A 143 -2.40 -7.05 -0.16
N PHE A 144 -2.08 -7.08 1.14
CA PHE A 144 -1.57 -8.28 1.81
C PHE A 144 -2.59 -9.44 1.88
N LEU A 145 -3.86 -9.16 1.60
CA LEU A 145 -4.93 -10.16 1.60
C LEU A 145 -5.34 -10.63 0.19
N LYS A 146 -4.69 -10.13 -0.86
CA LYS A 146 -4.92 -10.62 -2.22
C LYS A 146 -4.45 -12.08 -2.33
N GLY A 147 -5.26 -12.92 -2.99
CA GLY A 147 -4.96 -14.34 -3.14
C GLY A 147 -5.37 -15.22 -1.95
N ASP A 148 -5.62 -14.66 -0.75
CA ASP A 148 -6.14 -15.41 0.39
C ASP A 148 -7.67 -15.49 0.35
N THR A 149 -8.19 -16.61 -0.15
CA THR A 149 -9.64 -16.84 -0.27
C THR A 149 -10.35 -16.92 1.08
N SER A 150 -9.65 -17.21 2.17
CA SER A 150 -10.21 -17.24 3.52
C SER A 150 -10.44 -15.84 4.09
N GLN A 151 -9.79 -14.81 3.55
CA GLN A 151 -9.83 -13.42 4.02
C GLN A 151 -10.60 -12.47 3.11
N VAL A 152 -11.38 -12.98 2.16
CA VAL A 152 -12.11 -12.14 1.18
C VAL A 152 -13.01 -11.09 1.87
N SER A 153 -13.75 -11.48 2.92
CA SER A 153 -14.61 -10.53 3.64
C SER A 153 -13.80 -9.41 4.31
N LYS A 154 -12.67 -9.74 4.91
CA LYS A 154 -11.78 -8.75 5.53
C LYS A 154 -11.17 -7.84 4.47
N ARG A 155 -10.68 -8.38 3.36
CA ARG A 155 -10.17 -7.59 2.24
C ARG A 155 -11.20 -6.59 1.73
N LYS A 156 -12.43 -7.04 1.44
CA LYS A 156 -13.53 -6.17 0.98
C LYS A 156 -13.84 -5.06 1.99
N MET A 157 -13.84 -5.37 3.29
CA MET A 157 -14.02 -4.36 4.34
C MET A 157 -12.90 -3.29 4.31
N LEU A 158 -11.64 -3.70 4.17
CA LEU A 158 -10.50 -2.76 4.08
C LEU A 158 -10.59 -1.88 2.83
N GLN A 159 -10.97 -2.46 1.68
CA GLN A 159 -11.19 -1.73 0.42
C GLN A 159 -12.32 -0.70 0.55
N LEU A 160 -13.45 -1.04 1.20
CA LEU A 160 -14.55 -0.10 1.46
C LEU A 160 -14.14 1.03 2.41
N ASN A 161 -13.37 0.71 3.46
CA ASN A 161 -12.85 1.73 4.36
C ASN A 161 -11.90 2.69 3.62
N CYS A 162 -11.02 2.15 2.76
CA CYS A 162 -10.17 2.97 1.90
C CYS A 162 -11.02 3.92 1.02
N ALA A 163 -12.00 3.40 0.28
CA ALA A 163 -12.89 4.21 -0.55
C ALA A 163 -13.59 5.32 0.26
N THR A 164 -14.05 5.00 1.48
CA THR A 164 -14.70 5.96 2.38
C THR A 164 -13.75 7.10 2.77
N TYR A 165 -12.49 6.79 3.11
CA TYR A 165 -11.52 7.81 3.50
C TYR A 165 -11.02 8.63 2.30
N LEU A 166 -10.85 8.03 1.12
CA LEU A 166 -10.55 8.77 -0.11
C LEU A 166 -11.69 9.75 -0.48
N THR A 167 -12.96 9.34 -0.29
CA THR A 167 -14.10 10.24 -0.50
C THR A 167 -14.04 11.44 0.45
N LYS A 168 -13.71 11.23 1.72
CA LYS A 168 -13.53 12.33 2.69
C LYS A 168 -12.34 13.22 2.30
N ALA A 169 -11.24 12.65 1.83
CA ALA A 169 -10.08 13.43 1.37
C ALA A 169 -10.43 14.36 0.20
N ILE A 170 -11.31 13.90 -0.72
CA ILE A 170 -11.88 14.74 -1.78
C ILE A 170 -12.75 15.87 -1.19
N GLU A 171 -13.66 15.55 -0.27
CA GLU A 171 -14.57 16.50 0.38
C GLU A 171 -13.80 17.57 1.18
N ASP A 172 -12.76 17.15 1.88
CA ASP A 172 -11.89 18.02 2.71
C ASP A 172 -10.81 18.75 1.88
N LYS A 173 -10.75 18.49 0.56
CA LYS A 173 -9.80 19.10 -0.40
C LYS A 173 -8.33 18.90 -0.01
N GLU A 174 -7.97 17.69 0.37
CA GLU A 174 -6.61 17.35 0.81
C GLU A 174 -5.59 17.30 -0.34
N TYR A 175 -5.98 17.44 -1.60
CA TYR A 175 -5.11 17.35 -2.77
C TYR A 175 -4.83 18.73 -3.39
N ASP A 176 -3.54 19.07 -3.50
CA ASP A 176 -3.10 20.37 -4.07
C ASP A 176 -3.25 20.45 -5.60
N LYS A 177 -3.24 19.31 -6.29
CA LYS A 177 -3.27 19.24 -7.75
C LYS A 177 -4.61 18.73 -8.25
N GLU A 178 -5.22 19.51 -9.15
CA GLU A 178 -6.53 19.18 -9.72
C GLU A 178 -6.54 17.82 -10.46
N GLU A 179 -5.48 17.47 -11.18
CA GLU A 179 -5.36 16.17 -11.86
C GLU A 179 -5.38 14.97 -10.91
N THR A 180 -5.09 15.19 -9.62
CA THR A 180 -5.13 14.13 -8.60
C THR A 180 -6.56 13.65 -8.35
N TYR A 181 -7.55 14.54 -8.41
CA TYR A 181 -8.96 14.19 -8.15
C TYR A 181 -9.49 13.14 -9.12
N ALA A 182 -9.15 13.24 -10.41
CA ALA A 182 -9.51 12.24 -11.40
C ALA A 182 -8.93 10.85 -11.05
N THR A 183 -7.66 10.81 -10.63
CA THR A 183 -6.97 9.57 -10.24
C THR A 183 -7.58 8.96 -8.97
N ILE A 184 -7.95 9.78 -7.99
CA ILE A 184 -8.59 9.32 -6.75
C ILE A 184 -10.01 8.82 -7.03
N ASN A 185 -10.80 9.52 -7.85
CA ASN A 185 -12.12 9.04 -8.26
C ASN A 185 -12.01 7.68 -8.98
N TYR A 186 -11.04 7.50 -9.86
CA TYR A 186 -10.76 6.21 -10.48
C TYR A 186 -10.48 5.12 -9.43
N LEU A 187 -9.59 5.39 -8.46
CA LEU A 187 -9.25 4.40 -7.42
C LEU A 187 -10.46 4.04 -6.56
N ILE A 188 -11.30 5.02 -6.19
CA ILE A 188 -12.55 4.76 -5.46
C ILE A 188 -13.47 3.84 -6.30
N GLY A 189 -13.62 4.11 -7.59
CA GLY A 189 -14.38 3.26 -8.51
C GLY A 189 -13.85 1.83 -8.56
N GLU A 190 -12.53 1.69 -8.64
CA GLU A 190 -11.87 0.38 -8.66
C GLU A 190 -12.07 -0.40 -7.36
N LEU A 191 -12.02 0.27 -6.22
CA LEU A 191 -12.29 -0.35 -4.92
C LEU A 191 -13.75 -0.81 -4.82
N TYR A 192 -14.72 -0.03 -5.27
CA TYR A 192 -16.13 -0.43 -5.32
C TYR A 192 -16.35 -1.61 -6.27
N ARG A 193 -15.72 -1.65 -7.46
CA ARG A 193 -15.78 -2.78 -8.38
C ARG A 193 -15.30 -4.06 -7.70
N ARG A 194 -14.14 -4.01 -7.04
CA ARG A 194 -13.50 -5.14 -6.37
C ARG A 194 -14.29 -5.70 -5.18
N VAL A 195 -15.15 -4.91 -4.60
CA VAL A 195 -16.08 -5.41 -3.54
C VAL A 195 -17.42 -5.88 -4.08
N GLY A 196 -17.72 -5.63 -5.37
CA GLY A 196 -18.96 -5.99 -6.05
C GLY A 196 -20.06 -4.94 -5.97
N ASP A 197 -19.74 -3.71 -5.57
CA ASP A 197 -20.67 -2.56 -5.60
C ASP A 197 -20.51 -1.84 -6.95
N PHE A 198 -21.08 -2.45 -7.98
CA PHE A 198 -20.90 -2.02 -9.36
C PHE A 198 -21.55 -0.66 -9.66
N ASP A 199 -22.65 -0.33 -9.01
CA ASP A 199 -23.36 0.94 -9.21
C ASP A 199 -22.48 2.13 -8.75
N ASN A 200 -21.89 2.03 -7.57
CA ASN A 200 -20.93 3.02 -7.09
C ASN A 200 -19.64 3.00 -7.92
N ALA A 201 -19.16 1.85 -8.34
CA ALA A 201 -17.98 1.75 -9.22
C ALA A 201 -18.18 2.54 -10.51
N ILE A 202 -19.28 2.32 -11.22
CA ILE A 202 -19.62 3.03 -12.46
C ILE A 202 -19.69 4.54 -12.22
N LYS A 203 -20.35 4.97 -11.15
CA LYS A 203 -20.46 6.39 -10.77
C LYS A 203 -19.09 7.05 -10.61
N TYR A 204 -18.17 6.42 -9.89
CA TYR A 204 -16.86 7.00 -9.64
C TYR A 204 -15.93 6.93 -10.85
N TYR A 205 -16.05 5.89 -11.69
CA TYR A 205 -15.37 5.88 -12.99
C TYR A 205 -15.88 7.01 -13.90
N ASP A 206 -17.19 7.32 -13.87
CA ASP A 206 -17.73 8.46 -14.61
C ASP A 206 -17.17 9.81 -14.11
N PHE A 207 -16.97 9.97 -12.82
CA PHE A 207 -16.29 11.17 -12.31
C PHE A 207 -14.86 11.27 -12.85
N ALA A 208 -14.09 10.17 -12.85
CA ALA A 208 -12.74 10.16 -13.38
C ALA A 208 -12.69 10.41 -14.91
N ILE A 209 -13.60 9.80 -15.66
CA ILE A 209 -13.68 9.92 -17.14
C ILE A 209 -14.07 11.34 -17.56
N ASN A 210 -14.98 12.00 -16.84
CA ASN A 210 -15.48 13.32 -17.18
C ASN A 210 -14.68 14.48 -16.57
N ASP A 211 -13.66 14.18 -15.73
CA ASP A 211 -12.78 15.21 -15.18
C ASP A 211 -11.95 15.87 -16.29
N GLU A 212 -11.95 17.19 -16.36
CA GLU A 212 -11.22 17.95 -17.39
C GLU A 212 -9.69 17.86 -17.22
N ASN A 213 -9.22 17.58 -16.00
CA ASN A 213 -7.80 17.53 -15.64
C ASN A 213 -7.22 16.11 -15.71
N LYS A 214 -7.99 15.12 -16.17
CA LYS A 214 -7.51 13.74 -16.31
C LYS A 214 -6.41 13.59 -17.37
N ASN A 215 -5.50 12.66 -17.14
CA ASN A 215 -4.51 12.25 -18.13
C ASN A 215 -5.09 11.19 -19.10
N ASP A 216 -4.55 11.12 -20.31
CA ASP A 216 -5.00 10.16 -21.36
C ASP A 216 -4.94 8.71 -20.90
N TRP A 217 -3.87 8.31 -20.20
CA TRP A 217 -3.74 6.94 -19.68
C TRP A 217 -4.85 6.59 -18.67
N LEU A 218 -5.30 7.58 -17.89
CA LEU A 218 -6.36 7.38 -16.90
C LEU A 218 -7.72 7.19 -17.59
N LEU A 219 -7.98 7.94 -18.68
CA LEU A 219 -9.19 7.78 -19.47
C LEU A 219 -9.32 6.36 -20.04
N GLU A 220 -8.23 5.83 -20.63
CA GLU A 220 -8.21 4.46 -21.17
C GLU A 220 -8.45 3.44 -20.06
N LEU A 221 -7.72 3.56 -18.95
CA LEU A 221 -7.83 2.64 -17.82
C LEU A 221 -9.22 2.69 -17.17
N ALA A 222 -9.76 3.88 -16.89
CA ALA A 222 -11.08 4.05 -16.28
C ALA A 222 -12.20 3.50 -17.18
N THR A 223 -12.10 3.72 -18.50
CA THR A 223 -13.08 3.18 -19.46
C THR A 223 -13.08 1.66 -19.44
N LYS A 224 -11.92 1.04 -19.48
CA LYS A 224 -11.78 -0.41 -19.42
C LYS A 224 -12.33 -1.01 -18.12
N GLN A 225 -11.99 -0.40 -16.96
CA GLN A 225 -12.45 -0.90 -15.67
C GLN A 225 -13.95 -0.65 -15.47
N LYS A 226 -14.51 0.41 -16.03
CA LYS A 226 -15.95 0.65 -16.05
C LYS A 226 -16.69 -0.45 -16.83
N GLU A 227 -16.17 -0.92 -17.97
CA GLU A 227 -16.74 -2.04 -18.72
C GLU A 227 -16.81 -3.31 -17.87
N LEU A 228 -15.77 -3.61 -17.08
CA LEU A 228 -15.80 -4.73 -16.14
C LEU A 228 -16.89 -4.55 -15.08
N ALA A 229 -17.05 -3.36 -14.54
CA ALA A 229 -18.12 -3.07 -13.57
C ALA A 229 -19.52 -3.26 -14.19
N VAL A 230 -19.74 -2.81 -15.44
CA VAL A 230 -21.00 -3.04 -16.18
C VAL A 230 -21.26 -4.54 -16.36
N ASN A 231 -20.21 -5.33 -16.60
CA ASN A 231 -20.29 -6.78 -16.73
C ASN A 231 -20.32 -7.52 -15.40
N LYS A 232 -20.36 -6.81 -14.26
CA LYS A 232 -20.35 -7.34 -12.89
C LYS A 232 -19.15 -8.23 -12.59
N ASP A 233 -17.99 -7.84 -13.09
CA ASP A 233 -16.71 -8.51 -12.85
C ASP A 233 -15.99 -7.84 -11.68
N ASP A 234 -15.84 -8.58 -10.55
CA ASP A 234 -15.14 -8.14 -9.34
C ASP A 234 -13.74 -8.74 -9.19
N ASP A 235 -13.12 -9.21 -10.29
CA ASP A 235 -11.78 -9.79 -10.26
C ASP A 235 -10.75 -8.82 -9.65
N ASN A 236 -10.01 -9.32 -8.65
CA ASN A 236 -9.00 -8.58 -7.92
C ASN A 236 -7.56 -8.88 -8.39
N SER A 237 -7.40 -9.75 -9.35
CA SER A 237 -6.08 -10.19 -9.85
C SER A 237 -5.47 -9.25 -10.91
N ILE A 238 -6.27 -8.32 -11.45
CA ILE A 238 -5.90 -7.41 -12.55
C ILE A 238 -5.56 -6.02 -12.06
#